data_749fbc5bb8b33765e3211c76af4e8ffe
#
_entry.id   749fbc5bb8b33765e3211c76af4e8ffe
#
_cell.length_a   1.000
_cell.length_b   1.000
_cell.length_c   1.000
_cell.angle_alpha   90.00
_cell.angle_beta   90.00
_cell.angle_gamma   90.00
#
_symmetry.space_group_name_H-M   'P 1'
#
loop_
_entity.id
_entity.type
_entity.pdbx_description
1 polymer ?
#
loop_
_entity_poly.entity_id
_entity_poly.type
_entity_poly.pdbx_seq_one_letter_code
_entity_poly.pdbx_strand_id
1 'polypeptide(L)'
;IGGGQIAISVSDEAQTDEEWITADDVEAIRAVDGIEGVNVSDSFSGETTTGKGNFSLMLTGEGPDAKLLNNATMKHGVYFGENEVQEAKNVCVLSDADAKRLFGTDDVVGMTVDVNCYGLTKSLRICGVTTQKENGTFVSYTYEGMPVTINVPYTTMNEFTGVSDYFFSVTMQADKSLNSQDVADKVVKLMEKRHQCAGKDYFQVQSFQDIMSSMNQMLDMVTAFISFVAGISLLVGGIGVMNIMLVSVTERTREIGIRKSLGAKTSSIMMQFLAEAAILT
;
A
#
# COMPACT_ATOMS: atom_id res chain seq x y z
N ILE A 1 8.60 -6.32 -5.90
CA ILE A 1 8.28 -5.71 -4.61
C ILE A 1 6.86 -6.18 -4.27
N GLY A 2 6.67 -6.91 -3.15
CA GLY A 2 5.35 -7.39 -2.69
C GLY A 2 4.80 -8.66 -3.34
N GLY A 3 5.50 -9.27 -4.31
CA GLY A 3 5.09 -10.56 -4.86
C GLY A 3 5.21 -11.66 -3.80
N GLY A 4 4.08 -12.30 -3.45
CA GLY A 4 4.03 -13.36 -2.44
C GLY A 4 3.49 -12.93 -1.07
N GLN A 5 3.24 -11.63 -0.82
CA GLN A 5 2.56 -11.22 0.40
C GLN A 5 1.05 -11.46 0.31
N ILE A 6 0.53 -12.10 1.33
CA ILE A 6 -0.88 -12.47 1.49
C ILE A 6 -1.31 -12.01 2.87
N ALA A 7 -2.43 -11.33 2.97
CA ALA A 7 -3.09 -11.04 4.24
C ALA A 7 -4.32 -11.93 4.39
N ILE A 8 -4.49 -12.52 5.56
CA ILE A 8 -5.73 -13.15 5.98
C ILE A 8 -6.34 -12.28 7.07
N SER A 9 -7.60 -11.96 6.94
CA SER A 9 -8.35 -11.18 7.92
C SER A 9 -9.65 -11.86 8.26
N VAL A 10 -10.13 -11.56 9.45
CA VAL A 10 -11.45 -11.97 9.92
C VAL A 10 -12.50 -11.11 9.21
N SER A 11 -13.56 -11.72 8.70
CA SER A 11 -14.65 -10.98 8.07
C SER A 11 -15.62 -10.40 9.10
N ASP A 12 -16.45 -9.44 8.67
CA ASP A 12 -17.50 -8.83 9.50
C ASP A 12 -18.57 -9.82 9.97
N GLU A 13 -18.57 -11.04 9.43
CA GLU A 13 -19.50 -12.12 9.81
C GLU A 13 -19.06 -12.86 11.08
N ALA A 14 -17.78 -12.75 11.47
CA ALA A 14 -17.26 -13.27 12.72
C ALA A 14 -17.63 -12.29 13.85
N GLN A 15 -18.57 -12.70 14.73
CA GLN A 15 -19.16 -11.81 15.72
C GLN A 15 -18.55 -11.94 17.12
N THR A 16 -17.71 -12.93 17.36
CA THR A 16 -17.11 -13.22 18.68
C THR A 16 -15.60 -13.32 18.58
N ASP A 17 -14.90 -12.94 19.66
CA ASP A 17 -13.44 -13.02 19.74
C ASP A 17 -12.91 -14.46 19.56
N GLU A 18 -13.74 -15.49 19.86
CA GLU A 18 -13.39 -16.90 19.65
C GLU A 18 -13.28 -17.28 18.16
N GLU A 19 -13.84 -16.45 17.29
CA GLU A 19 -13.80 -16.63 15.83
C GLU A 19 -12.58 -15.90 15.20
N TRP A 20 -11.81 -15.17 16.01
CA TRP A 20 -10.64 -14.46 15.56
C TRP A 20 -9.41 -15.37 15.48
N ILE A 21 -8.37 -14.89 14.79
CA ILE A 21 -7.12 -15.62 14.62
C ILE A 21 -6.35 -15.61 15.95
N THR A 22 -5.99 -16.77 16.45
CA THR A 22 -5.23 -16.93 17.69
C THR A 22 -3.73 -17.04 17.44
N ALA A 23 -2.91 -16.91 18.51
CA ALA A 23 -1.47 -17.18 18.43
C ALA A 23 -1.15 -18.61 17.96
N ASP A 24 -1.96 -19.59 18.39
CA ASP A 24 -1.82 -20.98 17.93
C ASP A 24 -2.15 -21.14 16.43
N ASP A 25 -3.03 -20.30 15.89
CA ASP A 25 -3.32 -20.28 14.46
C ASP A 25 -2.16 -19.68 13.67
N VAL A 26 -1.51 -18.64 14.22
CA VAL A 26 -0.30 -18.04 13.60
C VAL A 26 0.80 -19.10 13.47
N GLU A 27 1.02 -19.91 14.50
CA GLU A 27 2.00 -21.01 14.44
C GLU A 27 1.57 -22.09 13.44
N ALA A 28 0.28 -22.41 13.38
CA ALA A 28 -0.25 -23.37 12.41
C ALA A 28 -0.11 -22.85 10.97
N ILE A 29 -0.33 -21.56 10.74
CA ILE A 29 -0.11 -20.90 9.43
C ILE A 29 1.38 -20.96 9.06
N ARG A 30 2.28 -20.64 10.01
CA ARG A 30 3.73 -20.70 9.79
C ARG A 30 4.22 -22.09 9.37
N ALA A 31 3.55 -23.15 9.83
CA ALA A 31 3.87 -24.53 9.47
C ALA A 31 3.34 -24.97 8.09
N VAL A 32 2.58 -24.15 7.39
CA VAL A 32 2.07 -24.46 6.04
C VAL A 32 3.21 -24.44 5.03
N ASP A 33 3.30 -25.50 4.24
CA ASP A 33 4.30 -25.60 3.17
C ASP A 33 4.14 -24.50 2.13
N GLY A 34 5.21 -23.75 1.91
CA GLY A 34 5.24 -22.60 1.01
C GLY A 34 5.12 -21.24 1.71
N ILE A 35 5.11 -21.18 3.05
CA ILE A 35 5.16 -19.94 3.83
C ILE A 35 6.58 -19.73 4.37
N GLU A 36 7.16 -18.57 4.05
CA GLU A 36 8.51 -18.17 4.49
C GLU A 36 8.50 -17.42 5.83
N GLY A 37 7.37 -16.79 6.18
CA GLY A 37 7.22 -16.06 7.42
C GLY A 37 5.80 -15.54 7.62
N VAL A 38 5.46 -15.27 8.88
CA VAL A 38 4.14 -14.80 9.31
C VAL A 38 4.31 -13.63 10.27
N ASN A 39 3.57 -12.57 10.06
CA ASN A 39 3.56 -11.40 10.94
C ASN A 39 2.14 -11.05 11.35
N VAL A 40 1.96 -10.81 12.62
CA VAL A 40 0.79 -10.14 13.19
C VAL A 40 1.10 -8.65 13.28
N SER A 41 0.14 -7.78 13.02
CA SER A 41 0.35 -6.35 13.09
C SER A 41 -0.91 -5.67 13.60
N ASP A 42 -0.84 -5.25 14.86
CA ASP A 42 -1.83 -4.39 15.48
C ASP A 42 -1.21 -3.07 15.90
N SER A 43 -1.99 -1.99 15.87
CA SER A 43 -1.48 -0.67 16.19
C SER A 43 -2.39 0.06 17.17
N PHE A 44 -1.77 0.68 18.15
CA PHE A 44 -2.44 1.48 19.16
C PHE A 44 -1.83 2.88 19.27
N SER A 45 -2.68 3.85 19.60
CA SER A 45 -2.22 5.22 19.83
C SER A 45 -1.65 5.36 21.23
N GLY A 46 -0.53 6.07 21.32
CA GLY A 46 0.12 6.38 22.58
C GLY A 46 0.78 7.75 22.54
N GLU A 47 1.49 8.08 23.59
CA GLU A 47 2.23 9.33 23.74
C GLU A 47 3.60 9.08 24.35
N THR A 48 4.56 9.94 24.01
CA THR A 48 5.87 9.98 24.67
C THR A 48 6.30 11.41 24.89
N THR A 49 7.07 11.62 25.94
CA THR A 49 7.75 12.89 26.23
C THR A 49 9.25 12.67 26.22
N THR A 50 9.93 13.41 25.38
CA THR A 50 11.40 13.39 25.30
C THR A 50 11.97 14.80 25.57
N GLY A 51 13.28 14.94 25.60
CA GLY A 51 13.92 16.26 25.66
C GLY A 51 13.59 17.20 24.49
N LYS A 52 12.98 16.69 23.41
CA LYS A 52 12.53 17.45 22.25
C LYS A 52 11.06 17.89 22.33
N GLY A 53 10.30 17.37 23.28
CA GLY A 53 8.89 17.70 23.48
C GLY A 53 7.98 16.48 23.60
N ASN A 54 6.69 16.73 23.47
CA ASN A 54 5.66 15.68 23.49
C ASN A 54 5.35 15.23 22.06
N PHE A 55 5.24 13.93 21.88
CA PHE A 55 4.95 13.31 20.59
C PHE A 55 3.80 12.33 20.71
N SER A 56 2.87 12.40 19.77
CA SER A 56 1.91 11.31 19.57
C SER A 56 2.62 10.12 18.96
N LEU A 57 2.32 8.92 19.45
CA LEU A 57 2.90 7.67 18.99
C LEU A 57 1.85 6.79 18.33
N MET A 58 2.31 6.00 17.37
CA MET A 58 1.66 4.79 16.92
C MET A 58 2.53 3.60 17.35
N LEU A 59 2.07 2.88 18.36
CA LEU A 59 2.72 1.67 18.84
C LEU A 59 2.22 0.49 18.01
N THR A 60 3.11 -0.15 17.26
CA THR A 60 2.77 -1.29 16.41
C THR A 60 3.37 -2.56 17.01
N GLY A 61 2.50 -3.49 17.40
CA GLY A 61 2.88 -4.82 17.85
C GLY A 61 3.13 -5.73 16.67
N GLU A 62 4.28 -6.37 16.61
CA GLU A 62 4.69 -7.21 15.50
C GLU A 62 5.23 -8.57 15.97
N GLY A 63 5.12 -9.56 15.09
CA GLY A 63 5.68 -10.89 15.28
C GLY A 63 7.18 -10.98 14.97
N PRO A 64 7.79 -12.16 15.17
CA PRO A 64 9.24 -12.35 15.01
C PRO A 64 9.72 -12.22 13.56
N ASP A 65 8.84 -12.48 12.58
CA ASP A 65 9.17 -12.41 11.14
C ASP A 65 8.94 -11.02 10.54
N ALA A 66 8.61 -10.02 11.35
CA ALA A 66 8.30 -8.67 10.92
C ALA A 66 9.41 -8.05 10.05
N LYS A 67 10.68 -8.30 10.40
CA LYS A 67 11.83 -7.85 9.60
C LYS A 67 11.76 -8.36 8.15
N LEU A 68 11.36 -9.62 7.96
CA LEU A 68 11.25 -10.24 6.65
C LEU A 68 10.08 -9.63 5.86
N LEU A 69 8.90 -9.60 6.47
CA LEU A 69 7.68 -9.13 5.80
C LEU A 69 7.72 -7.64 5.48
N ASN A 70 8.24 -6.83 6.39
CA ASN A 70 8.42 -5.40 6.17
C ASN A 70 9.62 -5.11 5.27
N ASN A 71 10.38 -6.15 4.88
CA ASN A 71 11.62 -6.00 4.12
C ASN A 71 12.51 -4.91 4.74
N ALA A 72 12.63 -4.92 6.07
CA ALA A 72 13.28 -3.87 6.83
C ALA A 72 14.80 -3.94 6.69
N THR A 73 15.40 -2.82 6.32
CA THR A 73 16.85 -2.67 6.27
C THR A 73 17.33 -2.01 7.55
N MET A 74 18.18 -2.72 8.30
CA MET A 74 18.75 -2.17 9.55
C MET A 74 19.85 -1.17 9.23
N LYS A 75 19.77 -0.01 9.91
CA LYS A 75 20.83 1.01 9.89
C LYS A 75 21.77 0.82 11.07
N HIS A 76 21.19 0.63 12.25
CA HIS A 76 21.90 0.39 13.51
C HIS A 76 21.20 -0.73 14.28
N GLY A 77 21.96 -1.54 15.03
CA GLY A 77 21.42 -2.58 15.88
C GLY A 77 20.77 -3.75 15.14
N VAL A 78 19.82 -4.39 15.80
CA VAL A 78 19.11 -5.58 15.31
C VAL A 78 17.61 -5.44 15.47
N TYR A 79 16.84 -6.14 14.64
CA TYR A 79 15.39 -6.29 14.85
C TYR A 79 15.17 -7.34 15.94
N PHE A 80 14.10 -7.19 16.71
CA PHE A 80 13.71 -8.23 17.68
C PHE A 80 13.27 -9.50 16.93
N GLY A 81 13.46 -10.63 17.58
CA GLY A 81 13.14 -11.95 17.01
C GLY A 81 12.26 -12.77 17.96
N GLU A 82 12.27 -14.08 17.74
CA GLU A 82 11.45 -15.04 18.48
C GLU A 82 11.60 -14.93 20.01
N ASN A 83 12.84 -14.84 20.51
CA ASN A 83 13.11 -14.78 21.95
C ASN A 83 12.50 -13.52 22.60
N GLU A 84 12.61 -12.38 21.92
CA GLU A 84 12.05 -11.11 22.42
C GLU A 84 10.54 -11.12 22.42
N VAL A 85 9.93 -11.78 21.42
CA VAL A 85 8.47 -11.95 21.35
C VAL A 85 7.98 -12.91 22.42
N GLN A 86 8.61 -14.10 22.57
CA GLN A 86 8.18 -15.09 23.58
C GLN A 86 8.32 -14.60 25.02
N GLU A 87 9.38 -13.84 25.33
CA GLU A 87 9.64 -13.32 26.67
C GLU A 87 8.96 -11.96 26.94
N ALA A 88 8.16 -11.45 26.01
CA ALA A 88 7.53 -10.11 26.08
C ALA A 88 8.52 -9.00 26.50
N LYS A 89 9.73 -9.01 25.89
CA LYS A 89 10.77 -8.04 26.26
C LYS A 89 10.38 -6.62 25.91
N ASN A 90 10.64 -5.71 26.83
CA ASN A 90 10.45 -4.27 26.62
C ASN A 90 11.51 -3.69 25.67
N VAL A 91 11.47 -4.11 24.42
CA VAL A 91 12.35 -3.64 23.34
C VAL A 91 11.54 -3.03 22.19
N CYS A 92 12.18 -2.13 21.46
CA CYS A 92 11.53 -1.51 20.31
C CYS A 92 12.50 -1.23 19.15
N VAL A 93 11.92 -1.06 17.97
CA VAL A 93 12.60 -0.66 16.74
C VAL A 93 11.93 0.61 16.21
N LEU A 94 12.72 1.55 15.73
CA LEU A 94 12.30 2.84 15.17
C LEU A 94 12.83 3.00 13.75
N SER A 95 12.19 3.87 12.97
CA SER A 95 12.80 4.39 11.76
C SER A 95 13.89 5.43 12.10
N ASP A 96 14.86 5.62 11.22
CA ASP A 96 15.89 6.66 11.40
C ASP A 96 15.31 8.07 11.39
N ALA A 97 14.21 8.29 10.67
CA ALA A 97 13.48 9.56 10.68
C ALA A 97 12.82 9.82 12.03
N ASP A 98 12.15 8.80 12.60
CA ASP A 98 11.48 8.92 13.89
C ASP A 98 12.49 9.02 15.04
N ALA A 99 13.61 8.31 14.97
CA ALA A 99 14.71 8.45 15.92
C ALA A 99 15.25 9.90 15.95
N LYS A 100 15.45 10.51 14.78
CA LYS A 100 15.87 11.92 14.68
C LYS A 100 14.83 12.90 15.23
N ARG A 101 13.55 12.61 15.04
CA ARG A 101 12.46 13.43 15.61
C ARG A 101 12.46 13.39 17.14
N LEU A 102 12.56 12.19 17.72
CA LEU A 102 12.49 11.98 19.17
C LEU A 102 13.76 12.43 19.89
N PHE A 103 14.94 12.15 19.33
CA PHE A 103 16.22 12.31 20.02
C PHE A 103 17.17 13.31 19.35
N GLY A 104 16.93 13.70 18.09
CA GLY A 104 17.81 14.56 17.31
C GLY A 104 18.95 13.82 16.61
N THR A 105 19.05 12.51 16.80
CA THR A 105 20.06 11.62 16.17
C THR A 105 19.42 10.28 15.81
N ASP A 106 20.01 9.54 14.91
CA ASP A 106 19.64 8.16 14.59
C ASP A 106 20.51 7.10 15.29
N ASP A 107 21.58 7.52 15.97
CA ASP A 107 22.39 6.65 16.82
C ASP A 107 21.81 6.58 18.25
N VAL A 108 20.73 5.80 18.37
CA VAL A 108 19.92 5.71 19.60
C VAL A 108 19.84 4.27 20.15
N VAL A 109 20.56 3.33 19.57
CA VAL A 109 20.54 1.93 20.03
C VAL A 109 21.03 1.84 21.47
N GLY A 110 20.24 1.15 22.32
CA GLY A 110 20.50 1.03 23.75
C GLY A 110 19.89 2.12 24.61
N MET A 111 19.42 3.22 24.04
CA MET A 111 18.60 4.23 24.75
C MET A 111 17.22 3.70 25.09
N THR A 112 16.54 4.37 25.98
CA THR A 112 15.16 4.04 26.37
C THR A 112 14.21 5.15 25.95
N VAL A 113 12.99 4.76 25.60
CA VAL A 113 11.85 5.66 25.36
C VAL A 113 10.71 5.25 26.26
N ASP A 114 10.14 6.21 27.00
CA ASP A 114 8.98 5.99 27.82
C ASP A 114 7.72 6.17 26.97
N VAL A 115 6.92 5.12 26.89
CA VAL A 115 5.69 5.08 26.10
C VAL A 115 4.51 5.01 27.04
N ASN A 116 3.56 5.92 26.91
CA ASN A 116 2.29 5.91 27.61
C ASN A 116 1.18 5.49 26.63
N CYS A 117 0.51 4.38 26.95
CA CYS A 117 -0.69 3.91 26.26
C CYS A 117 -1.77 3.63 27.29
N TYR A 118 -2.97 4.18 27.12
CA TYR A 118 -4.12 3.99 28.01
C TYR A 118 -3.83 4.26 29.50
N GLY A 119 -2.89 5.18 29.79
CA GLY A 119 -2.50 5.51 31.15
C GLY A 119 -1.45 4.58 31.78
N LEU A 120 -1.02 3.56 31.09
CA LEU A 120 0.13 2.73 31.47
C LEU A 120 1.39 3.24 30.78
N THR A 121 2.43 3.46 31.59
CA THR A 121 3.75 3.88 31.07
C THR A 121 4.76 2.76 31.24
N LYS A 122 5.45 2.43 30.14
CA LYS A 122 6.57 1.49 30.14
C LYS A 122 7.77 2.11 29.45
N SER A 123 8.96 1.77 29.94
CA SER A 123 10.24 2.13 29.33
C SER A 123 10.65 1.03 28.36
N LEU A 124 10.73 1.36 27.08
CA LEU A 124 11.14 0.45 26.02
C LEU A 124 12.60 0.74 25.63
N ARG A 125 13.44 -0.29 25.54
CA ARG A 125 14.81 -0.16 25.09
C ARG A 125 14.88 -0.26 23.58
N ILE A 126 15.52 0.70 22.93
CA ILE A 126 15.73 0.70 21.49
C ILE A 126 16.79 -0.35 21.15
N CYS A 127 16.40 -1.43 20.45
CA CYS A 127 17.29 -2.49 20.02
C CYS A 127 17.77 -2.32 18.58
N GLY A 128 17.05 -1.55 17.77
CA GLY A 128 17.41 -1.30 16.39
C GLY A 128 16.80 -0.07 15.79
N VAL A 129 17.45 0.43 14.74
CA VAL A 129 17.00 1.52 13.90
C VAL A 129 16.99 1.06 12.45
N THR A 130 15.86 1.21 11.78
CA THR A 130 15.69 0.87 10.36
C THR A 130 15.90 2.09 9.50
N THR A 131 16.36 1.87 8.28
CA THR A 131 16.37 2.92 7.26
C THR A 131 14.97 3.10 6.71
N GLN A 132 14.47 4.34 6.71
CA GLN A 132 13.23 4.64 6.01
C GLN A 132 13.45 4.43 4.50
N LYS A 133 12.63 3.58 3.88
CA LYS A 133 12.74 3.32 2.44
C LYS A 133 12.13 4.47 1.67
N GLU A 134 12.94 5.14 0.84
CA GLU A 134 12.46 6.11 -0.16
C GLU A 134 11.89 5.44 -1.42
N ASN A 135 12.01 4.11 -1.53
CA ASN A 135 11.72 3.36 -2.76
C ASN A 135 10.41 2.59 -2.67
N GLY A 136 9.30 3.29 -2.58
CA GLY A 136 7.98 2.68 -2.71
C GLY A 136 7.04 3.60 -3.48
N THR A 137 6.03 3.03 -4.10
CA THR A 137 4.92 3.74 -4.76
C THR A 137 4.18 4.67 -3.78
N PHE A 138 4.38 4.45 -2.48
CA PHE A 138 3.93 5.31 -1.39
C PHE A 138 5.14 5.94 -0.74
N VAL A 139 5.42 7.17 -1.08
CA VAL A 139 6.40 8.00 -0.36
C VAL A 139 5.78 8.28 1.01
N SER A 140 6.38 7.75 2.07
CA SER A 140 6.01 8.13 3.43
C SER A 140 6.48 9.54 3.68
N TYR A 141 5.60 10.51 3.50
CA TYR A 141 5.88 11.89 3.88
C TYR A 141 5.77 12.02 5.40
N THR A 142 6.90 12.21 6.05
CA THR A 142 6.91 12.61 7.45
C THR A 142 6.72 14.12 7.53
N TYR A 143 5.56 14.57 8.02
CA TYR A 143 5.29 15.98 8.25
C TYR A 143 5.15 16.26 9.75
N GLU A 144 5.34 17.52 10.13
CA GLU A 144 5.21 17.96 11.51
C GLU A 144 3.79 17.67 12.02
N GLY A 145 3.68 16.93 13.14
CA GLY A 145 2.40 16.49 13.70
C GLY A 145 2.00 15.04 13.37
N MET A 146 2.72 14.36 12.48
CA MET A 146 2.49 12.93 12.23
C MET A 146 2.92 12.11 13.47
N PRO A 147 2.13 11.09 13.90
CA PRO A 147 2.55 10.20 14.98
C PRO A 147 3.90 9.54 14.66
N VAL A 148 4.73 9.36 15.67
CA VAL A 148 5.96 8.59 15.58
C VAL A 148 5.63 7.11 15.67
N THR A 149 6.13 6.29 14.78
CA THR A 149 5.88 4.84 14.80
C THR A 149 6.97 4.13 15.59
N ILE A 150 6.55 3.32 16.56
CA ILE A 150 7.41 2.47 17.39
C ILE A 150 6.95 1.02 17.22
N ASN A 151 7.82 0.16 16.69
CA ASN A 151 7.54 -1.26 16.53
C ASN A 151 8.03 -2.02 17.76
N VAL A 152 7.18 -2.84 18.34
CA VAL A 152 7.43 -3.64 19.55
C VAL A 152 6.98 -5.09 19.34
N PRO A 153 7.47 -6.06 20.13
CA PRO A 153 6.87 -7.38 20.15
C PRO A 153 5.37 -7.30 20.48
N TYR A 154 4.51 -8.01 19.74
CA TYR A 154 3.07 -7.97 19.99
C TYR A 154 2.71 -8.39 21.41
N THR A 155 3.46 -9.33 22.00
CA THR A 155 3.31 -9.75 23.39
C THR A 155 3.58 -8.64 24.40
N THR A 156 4.59 -7.80 24.12
CA THR A 156 4.86 -6.59 24.91
C THR A 156 3.71 -5.59 24.78
N MET A 157 3.14 -5.46 23.57
CA MET A 157 2.00 -4.58 23.34
C MET A 157 0.75 -5.06 24.08
N ASN A 158 0.48 -6.37 24.11
CA ASN A 158 -0.63 -6.97 24.84
C ASN A 158 -0.61 -6.62 26.34
N GLU A 159 0.60 -6.48 26.92
CA GLU A 159 0.75 -6.04 28.31
C GLU A 159 0.34 -4.57 28.55
N PHE A 160 0.38 -3.70 27.51
CA PHE A 160 -0.11 -2.33 27.60
C PHE A 160 -1.64 -2.25 27.48
N THR A 161 -2.18 -3.06 26.59
CA THR A 161 -3.58 -2.95 26.17
C THR A 161 -4.50 -3.86 26.97
N GLY A 162 -3.94 -4.91 27.58
CA GLY A 162 -4.71 -5.98 28.22
C GLY A 162 -5.50 -6.82 27.21
N VAL A 163 -5.22 -6.64 25.91
CA VAL A 163 -5.83 -7.43 24.84
C VAL A 163 -5.18 -8.81 24.83
N SER A 164 -5.98 -9.85 24.70
CA SER A 164 -5.52 -11.22 24.59
C SER A 164 -4.93 -11.51 23.20
N ASP A 165 -4.32 -12.69 23.01
CA ASP A 165 -3.64 -13.14 21.80
C ASP A 165 -4.61 -13.46 20.64
N TYR A 166 -5.50 -12.52 20.35
CA TYR A 166 -6.46 -12.58 19.24
C TYR A 166 -6.11 -11.50 18.22
N PHE A 167 -6.06 -11.89 16.95
CA PHE A 167 -5.67 -11.00 15.86
C PHE A 167 -6.80 -10.90 14.84
N PHE A 168 -7.08 -9.68 14.42
CA PHE A 168 -8.02 -9.41 13.33
C PHE A 168 -7.42 -9.77 11.97
N SER A 169 -6.12 -9.56 11.80
CA SER A 169 -5.43 -9.78 10.52
C SER A 169 -4.02 -10.31 10.76
N VAL A 170 -3.61 -11.22 9.89
CA VAL A 170 -2.25 -11.78 9.86
C VAL A 170 -1.72 -11.69 8.44
N THR A 171 -0.50 -11.19 8.30
CA THR A 171 0.19 -11.11 7.02
C THR A 171 1.23 -12.22 6.93
N MET A 172 1.29 -12.88 5.78
CA MET A 172 2.25 -13.94 5.52
C MET A 172 3.02 -13.68 4.23
N GLN A 173 4.24 -14.20 4.15
CA GLN A 173 5.05 -14.20 2.95
C GLN A 173 5.06 -15.60 2.38
N ALA A 174 4.50 -15.78 1.20
CA ALA A 174 4.61 -17.02 0.45
C ALA A 174 5.94 -17.07 -0.33
N ASP A 175 6.46 -18.27 -0.54
CA ASP A 175 7.59 -18.51 -1.43
C ASP A 175 7.29 -17.97 -2.83
N LYS A 176 8.24 -17.21 -3.37
CA LYS A 176 8.12 -16.54 -4.68
C LYS A 176 7.99 -17.52 -5.86
N SER A 177 8.38 -18.77 -5.67
CA SER A 177 8.26 -19.83 -6.69
C SER A 177 6.85 -20.42 -6.78
N LEU A 178 6.00 -20.19 -5.76
CA LEU A 178 4.65 -20.70 -5.67
C LEU A 178 3.61 -19.67 -6.08
N ASN A 179 2.45 -20.15 -6.50
CA ASN A 179 1.30 -19.28 -6.73
C ASN A 179 0.72 -18.85 -5.37
N SER A 180 0.71 -17.55 -5.10
CA SER A 180 0.21 -16.98 -3.85
C SER A 180 -1.24 -17.38 -3.57
N GLN A 181 -2.07 -17.53 -4.61
CA GLN A 181 -3.46 -17.94 -4.45
C GLN A 181 -3.59 -19.38 -3.96
N ASP A 182 -2.77 -20.29 -4.47
CA ASP A 182 -2.79 -21.70 -4.02
C ASP A 182 -2.37 -21.84 -2.54
N VAL A 183 -1.42 -21.00 -2.11
CA VAL A 183 -0.99 -20.93 -0.70
C VAL A 183 -2.10 -20.32 0.15
N ALA A 184 -2.72 -19.25 -0.32
CA ALA A 184 -3.85 -18.60 0.34
C ALA A 184 -5.01 -19.57 0.58
N ASP A 185 -5.39 -20.34 -0.44
CA ASP A 185 -6.49 -21.32 -0.36
C ASP A 185 -6.17 -22.44 0.66
N LYS A 186 -4.90 -22.84 0.77
CA LYS A 186 -4.48 -23.81 1.80
C LYS A 186 -4.64 -23.24 3.21
N VAL A 187 -4.27 -21.97 3.39
CA VAL A 187 -4.38 -21.30 4.69
C VAL A 187 -5.84 -21.11 5.09
N VAL A 188 -6.71 -20.66 4.17
CA VAL A 188 -8.15 -20.54 4.45
C VAL A 188 -8.74 -21.89 4.87
N LYS A 189 -8.47 -22.96 4.13
CA LYS A 189 -8.94 -24.31 4.48
C LYS A 189 -8.42 -24.79 5.83
N LEU A 190 -7.18 -24.45 6.19
CA LEU A 190 -6.61 -24.74 7.49
C LEU A 190 -7.39 -24.01 8.59
N MET A 191 -7.63 -22.70 8.41
CA MET A 191 -8.35 -21.86 9.37
C MET A 191 -9.81 -22.32 9.53
N GLU A 192 -10.51 -22.56 8.43
CA GLU A 192 -11.88 -23.08 8.45
C GLU A 192 -12.00 -24.41 9.20
N LYS A 193 -11.01 -25.29 9.03
CA LYS A 193 -10.96 -26.58 9.74
C LYS A 193 -10.70 -26.39 11.23
N ARG A 194 -9.81 -25.50 11.62
CA ARG A 194 -9.46 -25.24 13.02
C ARG A 194 -10.62 -24.60 13.78
N HIS A 195 -11.28 -23.65 13.16
CA HIS A 195 -12.43 -22.92 13.72
C HIS A 195 -13.79 -23.58 13.45
N GLN A 196 -13.81 -24.76 12.80
CA GLN A 196 -15.02 -25.48 12.46
C GLN A 196 -16.08 -24.64 11.74
N CYS A 197 -15.65 -23.71 10.88
CA CYS A 197 -16.48 -22.72 10.21
C CYS A 197 -16.51 -22.90 8.68
N ALA A 198 -16.31 -24.11 8.18
CA ALA A 198 -16.31 -24.40 6.74
C ALA A 198 -17.59 -23.86 6.06
N GLY A 199 -17.39 -23.02 5.03
CA GLY A 199 -18.48 -22.41 4.27
C GLY A 199 -19.20 -21.25 4.95
N LYS A 200 -18.63 -20.67 6.03
CA LYS A 200 -19.19 -19.49 6.70
C LYS A 200 -18.49 -18.17 6.31
N ASP A 201 -17.47 -18.24 5.44
CA ASP A 201 -16.69 -17.08 4.95
C ASP A 201 -16.15 -16.16 6.07
N TYR A 202 -15.79 -16.74 7.22
CA TYR A 202 -15.24 -16.00 8.36
C TYR A 202 -13.83 -15.46 8.08
N PHE A 203 -13.10 -16.09 7.18
CA PHE A 203 -11.74 -15.71 6.83
C PHE A 203 -11.68 -15.22 5.37
N GLN A 204 -11.22 -14.00 5.20
CA GLN A 204 -10.99 -13.40 3.87
C GLN A 204 -9.50 -13.31 3.61
N VAL A 205 -9.10 -13.66 2.40
CA VAL A 205 -7.72 -13.53 1.97
C VAL A 205 -7.64 -12.43 0.92
N GLN A 206 -6.66 -11.56 1.09
CA GLN A 206 -6.34 -10.52 0.14
C GLN A 206 -4.85 -10.61 -0.23
N SER A 207 -4.57 -10.86 -1.49
CA SER A 207 -3.20 -10.79 -1.98
C SER A 207 -2.87 -9.37 -2.42
N PHE A 208 -1.61 -8.96 -2.28
CA PHE A 208 -1.15 -7.68 -2.82
C PHE A 208 -1.38 -7.58 -4.33
N GLN A 209 -1.36 -8.71 -5.02
CA GLN A 209 -1.61 -8.79 -6.46
C GLN A 209 -3.06 -8.45 -6.81
N ASP A 210 -4.03 -8.85 -5.98
CA ASP A 210 -5.44 -8.51 -6.16
C ASP A 210 -5.69 -7.02 -5.97
N ILE A 211 -5.04 -6.41 -4.97
CA ILE A 211 -5.09 -4.96 -4.75
C ILE A 211 -4.53 -4.22 -5.96
N MET A 212 -3.38 -4.64 -6.48
CA MET A 212 -2.76 -4.03 -7.67
C MET A 212 -3.62 -4.21 -8.92
N SER A 213 -4.24 -5.38 -9.10
CA SER A 213 -5.16 -5.65 -10.19
C SER A 213 -6.38 -4.73 -10.15
N SER A 214 -6.98 -4.58 -8.98
CA SER A 214 -8.13 -3.68 -8.78
C SER A 214 -7.76 -2.22 -9.02
N MET A 215 -6.57 -1.80 -8.58
CA MET A 215 -6.07 -0.45 -8.83
C MET A 215 -5.83 -0.19 -10.33
N ASN A 216 -5.25 -1.16 -11.05
CA ASN A 216 -5.08 -1.06 -12.49
C ASN A 216 -6.42 -0.97 -13.23
N GLN A 217 -7.42 -1.76 -12.85
CA GLN A 217 -8.76 -1.66 -13.41
C GLN A 217 -9.39 -0.29 -13.18
N MET A 218 -9.19 0.30 -12.01
CA MET A 218 -9.66 1.66 -11.72
C MET A 218 -8.97 2.70 -12.60
N LEU A 219 -7.64 2.58 -12.79
CA LEU A 219 -6.88 3.47 -13.66
C LEU A 219 -7.30 3.33 -15.13
N ASP A 220 -7.56 2.12 -15.60
CA ASP A 220 -8.05 1.85 -16.95
C ASP A 220 -9.43 2.49 -17.18
N MET A 221 -10.33 2.41 -16.20
CA MET A 221 -11.64 3.06 -16.26
C MET A 221 -11.53 4.58 -16.35
N VAL A 222 -10.67 5.20 -15.53
CA VAL A 222 -10.41 6.64 -15.57
C VAL A 222 -9.80 7.05 -16.90
N THR A 223 -8.85 6.28 -17.41
CA THR A 223 -8.19 6.53 -18.72
C THR A 223 -9.19 6.43 -19.86
N ALA A 224 -10.07 5.42 -19.84
CA ALA A 224 -11.14 5.27 -20.84
C ALA A 224 -12.12 6.46 -20.81
N PHE A 225 -12.50 6.92 -19.60
CA PHE A 225 -13.37 8.09 -19.45
C PHE A 225 -12.73 9.37 -20.00
N ILE A 226 -11.46 9.63 -19.66
CA ILE A 226 -10.72 10.79 -20.18
C ILE A 226 -10.61 10.73 -21.69
N SER A 227 -10.28 9.53 -22.25
CA SER A 227 -10.18 9.32 -23.69
C SER A 227 -11.50 9.57 -24.40
N PHE A 228 -12.61 9.16 -23.80
CA PHE A 228 -13.96 9.41 -24.32
C PHE A 228 -14.28 10.91 -24.38
N VAL A 229 -14.02 11.63 -23.29
CA VAL A 229 -14.23 13.09 -23.21
C VAL A 229 -13.33 13.82 -24.24
N ALA A 230 -12.07 13.42 -24.34
CA ALA A 230 -11.13 13.98 -25.31
C ALA A 230 -11.62 13.71 -26.75
N GLY A 231 -12.11 12.51 -27.03
CA GLY A 231 -12.69 12.14 -28.32
C GLY A 231 -13.89 12.99 -28.71
N ILE A 232 -14.83 13.22 -27.79
CA ILE A 232 -15.97 14.12 -28.01
C ILE A 232 -15.49 15.54 -28.28
N SER A 233 -14.55 16.06 -27.48
CA SER A 233 -14.00 17.39 -27.63
C SER A 233 -13.33 17.59 -29.01
N LEU A 234 -12.58 16.58 -29.44
CA LEU A 234 -11.94 16.58 -30.75
C LEU A 234 -12.99 16.56 -31.88
N LEU A 235 -14.06 15.79 -31.74
CA LEU A 235 -15.14 15.69 -32.70
C LEU A 235 -15.87 17.03 -32.82
N VAL A 236 -16.19 17.67 -31.71
CA VAL A 236 -16.84 19.00 -31.71
C VAL A 236 -15.92 20.06 -32.32
N GLY A 237 -14.63 20.06 -31.97
CA GLY A 237 -13.63 20.94 -32.58
C GLY A 237 -13.49 20.71 -34.08
N GLY A 238 -13.45 19.45 -34.52
CA GLY A 238 -13.40 19.07 -35.93
C GLY A 238 -14.62 19.55 -36.73
N ILE A 239 -15.82 19.49 -36.17
CA ILE A 239 -17.04 20.06 -36.79
C ILE A 239 -16.92 21.57 -36.93
N GLY A 240 -16.34 22.27 -35.93
CA GLY A 240 -16.08 23.70 -36.00
C GLY A 240 -15.16 24.08 -37.16
N VAL A 241 -14.04 23.37 -37.26
CA VAL A 241 -13.09 23.55 -38.38
C VAL A 241 -13.72 23.23 -39.74
N MET A 242 -14.49 22.14 -39.81
CA MET A 242 -15.21 21.75 -41.03
C MET A 242 -16.14 22.88 -41.50
N ASN A 243 -16.91 23.51 -40.60
CA ASN A 243 -17.81 24.60 -40.96
C ASN A 243 -17.06 25.83 -41.51
N ILE A 244 -15.93 26.21 -40.88
CA ILE A 244 -15.10 27.31 -41.34
C ILE A 244 -14.52 26.98 -42.75
N MET A 245 -14.01 25.78 -42.93
CA MET A 245 -13.45 25.37 -44.23
C MET A 245 -14.48 25.25 -45.33
N LEU A 246 -15.74 24.82 -45.02
CA LEU A 246 -16.84 24.82 -45.97
C LEU A 246 -17.16 26.22 -46.50
N VAL A 247 -17.20 27.20 -45.62
CA VAL A 247 -17.40 28.63 -45.99
C VAL A 247 -16.22 29.08 -46.88
N SER A 248 -14.99 28.87 -46.45
CA SER A 248 -13.79 29.25 -47.21
C SER A 248 -13.74 28.63 -48.59
N VAL A 249 -14.08 27.35 -48.74
CA VAL A 249 -14.14 26.66 -50.03
C VAL A 249 -15.22 27.22 -50.95
N THR A 250 -16.41 27.52 -50.36
CA THR A 250 -17.53 28.10 -51.17
C THR A 250 -17.20 29.50 -51.65
N GLU A 251 -16.54 30.34 -50.87
CA GLU A 251 -16.11 31.69 -51.26
C GLU A 251 -15.06 31.65 -52.38
N ARG A 252 -14.15 30.63 -52.34
CA ARG A 252 -13.07 30.46 -53.33
C ARG A 252 -13.38 29.53 -54.49
N THR A 253 -14.65 29.15 -54.68
CA THR A 253 -15.08 28.17 -55.71
C THR A 253 -14.63 28.58 -57.12
N ARG A 254 -14.70 29.89 -57.49
CA ARG A 254 -14.24 30.38 -58.76
C ARG A 254 -12.74 30.21 -59.00
N GLU A 255 -11.95 30.48 -57.98
CA GLU A 255 -10.48 30.31 -58.03
C GLU A 255 -10.10 28.84 -58.16
N ILE A 256 -10.77 27.94 -57.42
CA ILE A 256 -10.60 26.49 -57.57
C ILE A 256 -10.95 26.02 -58.97
N GLY A 257 -12.01 26.53 -59.55
CA GLY A 257 -12.44 26.24 -60.92
C GLY A 257 -11.39 26.65 -61.95
N ILE A 258 -10.82 27.84 -61.80
CA ILE A 258 -9.75 28.33 -62.70
C ILE A 258 -8.49 27.45 -62.58
N ARG A 259 -8.04 27.11 -61.39
CA ARG A 259 -6.90 26.20 -61.17
C ARG A 259 -7.12 24.83 -61.81
N LYS A 260 -8.35 24.31 -61.69
CA LYS A 260 -8.72 23.00 -62.23
C LYS A 260 -8.76 23.02 -63.77
N SER A 261 -9.24 24.12 -64.38
CA SER A 261 -9.24 24.28 -65.86
C SER A 261 -7.84 24.43 -66.46
N LEU A 262 -6.87 24.95 -65.66
CA LEU A 262 -5.43 25.04 -66.00
C LEU A 262 -4.69 23.72 -65.77
N GLY A 263 -5.38 22.62 -65.43
CA GLY A 263 -4.81 21.27 -65.26
C GLY A 263 -4.28 20.92 -63.86
N ALA A 264 -4.59 21.68 -62.83
CA ALA A 264 -4.19 21.34 -61.47
C ALA A 264 -4.87 20.04 -61.00
N LYS A 265 -4.05 19.12 -60.41
CA LYS A 265 -4.55 17.87 -59.84
C LYS A 265 -5.42 18.14 -58.62
N THR A 266 -6.55 17.44 -58.51
CA THR A 266 -7.46 17.56 -57.37
C THR A 266 -6.77 17.32 -56.03
N SER A 267 -5.81 16.36 -56.00
CA SER A 267 -5.01 16.06 -54.81
C SER A 267 -4.16 17.24 -54.32
N SER A 268 -3.61 18.06 -55.23
CA SER A 268 -2.83 19.24 -54.88
C SER A 268 -3.69 20.33 -54.26
N ILE A 269 -4.90 20.52 -54.82
CA ILE A 269 -5.89 21.48 -54.25
C ILE A 269 -6.36 21.02 -52.86
N MET A 270 -6.67 19.73 -52.70
CA MET A 270 -7.04 19.16 -51.40
C MET A 270 -5.92 19.29 -50.36
N MET A 271 -4.68 19.01 -50.72
CA MET A 271 -3.54 19.13 -49.80
C MET A 271 -3.33 20.56 -49.32
N GLN A 272 -3.59 21.57 -50.18
CA GLN A 272 -3.53 22.97 -49.82
C GLN A 272 -4.57 23.31 -48.76
N PHE A 273 -5.83 22.89 -48.93
CA PHE A 273 -6.88 23.15 -47.93
C PHE A 273 -6.68 22.37 -46.64
N LEU A 274 -6.13 21.12 -46.71
CA LEU A 274 -5.74 20.38 -45.52
C LEU A 274 -4.62 21.08 -44.72
N ALA A 275 -3.60 21.61 -45.43
CA ALA A 275 -2.52 22.36 -44.77
C ALA A 275 -3.06 23.66 -44.14
N GLU A 276 -3.98 24.36 -44.80
CA GLU A 276 -4.62 25.58 -44.28
C GLU A 276 -5.46 25.25 -43.03
N ALA A 277 -6.21 24.16 -43.02
CA ALA A 277 -6.96 23.67 -41.88
C ALA A 277 -6.06 23.29 -40.69
N ALA A 278 -4.91 22.63 -40.98
CA ALA A 278 -3.96 22.23 -39.95
C ALA A 278 -3.20 23.41 -39.29
N ILE A 279 -3.12 24.56 -39.97
CA ILE A 279 -2.53 25.77 -39.40
C ILE A 279 -3.54 26.53 -38.53
N LEU A 280 -4.84 26.38 -38.82
CA LEU A 280 -5.92 27.05 -38.09
C LEU A 280 -6.32 26.31 -36.81
N THR A 281 -5.94 25.05 -36.65
CA THR A 281 -6.18 24.22 -35.46
C THR A 281 -4.95 24.12 -34.59
#